data_944e1bd5f514270c60f897558773f8a2
#
_entry.id   944e1bd5f514270c60f897558773f8a2
#
_cell.length_a   1.000
_cell.length_b   1.000
_cell.length_c   1.000
_cell.angle_alpha   90.00
_cell.angle_beta   90.00
_cell.angle_gamma   90.00
#
_symmetry.space_group_name_H-M   'P 1'
#
loop_
_entity.id
_entity.type
_entity.pdbx_description
1 polymer ?
#
loop_
_entity_poly.entity_id
_entity_poly.type
_entity_poly.pdbx_seq_one_letter_code
_entity_poly.pdbx_strand_id
1 'polypeptide(L)'
;MIEQITQWFEIGSRRACGLVLMNRATLYYRSHAKDRSALKMRLRDLAMSRVRFGYLRLTVMLKREGWAVGKKLVYRLYRELGLQMRTKKRRKLASEQRGPVESAVRANQRWSMDFITDRLENGRYFRTLTVVDQYTRECPVLEAAHSLTAAKVVHALDTVSAKRGYPESITVDNGSEFCSRVMDAWAYRHGVKLDFIRPGKPVENGYIESFNGRLRDECLNVELFWSVEDARAKLEKWRVDYNVHRPHSSLANLPPAAFANELRQRKPTTNRELLTVGNSS
;
A
#
# COMPACT_ATOMS: atom_id res chain seq x y z
N MET A 1 -21.81 30.74 30.13
CA MET A 1 -21.20 32.04 30.50
C MET A 1 -22.20 33.20 30.37
N ILE A 2 -22.68 33.60 29.18
CA ILE A 2 -23.68 34.70 29.05
C ILE A 2 -24.95 34.42 29.83
N GLU A 3 -25.52 33.22 29.71
CA GLU A 3 -26.71 32.80 30.48
C GLU A 3 -26.51 32.86 32.01
N GLN A 4 -25.33 32.49 32.50
CA GLN A 4 -24.97 32.61 33.92
C GLN A 4 -24.89 34.05 34.38
N ILE A 5 -24.26 34.94 33.56
CA ILE A 5 -24.18 36.38 33.89
C ILE A 5 -25.59 37.00 33.89
N THR A 6 -26.42 36.66 32.91
CA THR A 6 -27.82 37.14 32.89
C THR A 6 -28.59 36.69 34.13
N GLN A 7 -28.38 35.47 34.56
CA GLN A 7 -29.08 34.90 35.72
C GLN A 7 -28.57 35.44 37.07
N TRP A 8 -27.23 35.58 37.21
CA TRP A 8 -26.61 36.02 38.48
C TRP A 8 -26.78 37.53 38.72
N PHE A 9 -26.76 38.34 37.66
CA PHE A 9 -26.83 39.78 37.78
C PHE A 9 -28.19 40.37 37.35
N GLU A 10 -29.15 39.54 37.02
CA GLU A 10 -30.50 39.92 36.56
C GLU A 10 -30.47 40.95 35.42
N ILE A 11 -29.46 40.90 34.55
CA ILE A 11 -29.27 41.83 33.44
C ILE A 11 -29.68 41.22 32.11
N GLY A 12 -30.13 42.04 31.18
CA GLY A 12 -30.51 41.57 29.86
C GLY A 12 -29.33 41.08 29.04
N SER A 13 -29.55 40.13 28.14
CA SER A 13 -28.54 39.54 27.26
C SER A 13 -27.69 40.54 26.46
N ARG A 14 -28.25 41.73 26.11
CA ARG A 14 -27.53 42.79 25.44
C ARG A 14 -26.41 43.37 26.32
N ARG A 15 -26.72 43.62 27.60
CA ARG A 15 -25.75 44.16 28.57
C ARG A 15 -24.71 43.11 28.93
N ALA A 16 -25.15 41.85 29.12
CA ALA A 16 -24.25 40.73 29.39
C ALA A 16 -23.25 40.51 28.24
N CYS A 17 -23.69 40.58 26.99
CA CYS A 17 -22.80 40.51 25.81
C CYS A 17 -21.78 41.66 25.76
N GLY A 18 -22.22 42.89 26.10
CA GLY A 18 -21.33 44.04 26.19
C GLY A 18 -20.22 43.90 27.22
N LEU A 19 -20.53 43.34 28.40
CA LEU A 19 -19.56 43.09 29.48
C LEU A 19 -18.46 42.09 29.07
N VAL A 20 -18.77 41.13 28.24
CA VAL A 20 -17.79 40.11 27.75
C VAL A 20 -17.26 40.39 26.36
N LEU A 21 -17.52 41.58 25.81
CA LEU A 21 -17.12 42.02 24.47
C LEU A 21 -17.53 41.03 23.36
N MET A 22 -18.66 40.35 23.51
CA MET A 22 -19.18 39.39 22.56
C MET A 22 -20.30 40.01 21.71
N ASN A 23 -20.24 39.83 20.39
CA ASN A 23 -21.32 40.28 19.53
C ASN A 23 -22.61 39.47 19.82
N ARG A 24 -23.75 40.17 19.99
CA ARG A 24 -25.04 39.55 20.25
C ARG A 24 -25.47 38.55 19.18
N ALA A 25 -25.09 38.77 17.90
CA ALA A 25 -25.32 37.80 16.84
C ALA A 25 -24.63 36.46 17.08
N THR A 26 -23.47 36.48 17.74
CA THR A 26 -22.73 35.24 18.11
C THR A 26 -23.46 34.44 19.20
N LEU A 27 -24.16 35.11 20.13
CA LEU A 27 -24.96 34.47 21.16
C LEU A 27 -26.12 33.64 20.57
N TYR A 28 -26.78 34.20 19.55
CA TYR A 28 -27.93 33.55 18.90
C TYR A 28 -27.55 32.73 17.67
N TYR A 29 -26.25 32.66 17.35
CA TYR A 29 -25.79 31.87 16.19
C TYR A 29 -26.06 30.38 16.40
N ARG A 30 -26.87 29.79 15.55
CA ARG A 30 -27.06 28.34 15.46
C ARG A 30 -26.30 27.84 14.25
N SER A 31 -25.43 26.86 14.49
CA SER A 31 -24.66 26.26 13.42
C SER A 31 -25.59 25.50 12.46
N HIS A 32 -25.54 25.86 11.17
CA HIS A 32 -26.18 25.12 10.08
C HIS A 32 -25.25 24.06 9.46
N ALA A 33 -24.19 23.68 10.17
CA ALA A 33 -23.25 22.67 9.67
C ALA A 33 -23.99 21.34 9.53
N LYS A 34 -23.80 20.70 8.38
CA LYS A 34 -24.36 19.37 8.11
C LYS A 34 -23.86 18.37 9.17
N ASP A 35 -24.76 17.54 9.67
CA ASP A 35 -24.38 16.41 10.53
C ASP A 35 -23.45 15.46 9.75
N ARG A 36 -22.35 15.09 10.36
CA ARG A 36 -21.33 14.19 9.84
C ARG A 36 -21.00 13.04 10.79
N SER A 37 -21.88 12.76 11.71
CA SER A 37 -21.71 11.72 12.73
C SER A 37 -21.48 10.35 12.08
N ALA A 38 -22.31 9.97 11.11
CA ALA A 38 -22.18 8.73 10.36
C ALA A 38 -20.84 8.65 9.59
N LEU A 39 -20.42 9.74 8.93
CA LEU A 39 -19.15 9.78 8.24
C LEU A 39 -17.96 9.69 9.21
N LYS A 40 -18.03 10.35 10.37
CA LYS A 40 -16.99 10.28 11.41
C LYS A 40 -16.87 8.86 11.98
N MET A 41 -17.99 8.20 12.23
CA MET A 41 -18.02 6.82 12.70
C MET A 41 -17.39 5.90 11.66
N ARG A 42 -17.83 5.98 10.39
CA ARG A 42 -17.26 5.15 9.33
C ARG A 42 -15.76 5.39 9.10
N LEU A 43 -15.32 6.66 9.15
CA LEU A 43 -13.90 7.01 9.03
C LEU A 43 -13.08 6.41 10.18
N ARG A 44 -13.62 6.39 11.41
CA ARG A 44 -12.97 5.75 12.57
C ARG A 44 -12.86 4.24 12.37
N ASP A 45 -13.94 3.56 11.95
CA ASP A 45 -13.95 2.12 11.70
C ASP A 45 -12.92 1.72 10.66
N LEU A 46 -12.86 2.45 9.53
CA LEU A 46 -11.86 2.25 8.50
C LEU A 46 -10.43 2.46 9.01
N ALA A 47 -10.20 3.48 9.83
CA ALA A 47 -8.88 3.76 10.40
C ALA A 47 -8.45 2.68 11.40
N MET A 48 -9.39 2.12 12.18
CA MET A 48 -9.14 1.02 13.11
C MET A 48 -8.86 -0.30 12.40
N SER A 49 -9.62 -0.62 11.37
CA SER A 49 -9.41 -1.84 10.56
C SER A 49 -8.17 -1.76 9.66
N ARG A 50 -7.69 -0.56 9.34
CA ARG A 50 -6.58 -0.25 8.43
C ARG A 50 -5.53 0.61 9.13
N VAL A 51 -4.88 0.06 10.14
CA VAL A 51 -4.03 0.75 11.13
C VAL A 51 -2.97 1.67 10.49
N ARG A 52 -2.51 1.37 9.27
CA ARG A 52 -1.47 2.14 8.56
C ARG A 52 -2.00 2.92 7.36
N PHE A 53 -3.32 3.10 7.25
CA PHE A 53 -3.89 3.95 6.20
C PHE A 53 -3.99 5.40 6.67
N GLY A 54 -3.29 6.30 5.99
CA GLY A 54 -3.47 7.74 6.18
C GLY A 54 -4.73 8.25 5.47
N TYR A 55 -5.10 9.48 5.77
CA TYR A 55 -6.32 10.12 5.26
C TYR A 55 -6.52 10.02 3.74
N LEU A 56 -5.44 9.98 2.94
CA LEU A 56 -5.55 9.85 1.47
C LEU A 56 -6.15 8.51 1.07
N ARG A 57 -5.63 7.39 1.62
CA ARG A 57 -6.18 6.06 1.35
C ARG A 57 -7.58 5.90 1.92
N LEU A 58 -7.81 6.40 3.15
CA LEU A 58 -9.14 6.41 3.76
C LEU A 58 -10.15 7.19 2.91
N THR A 59 -9.73 8.29 2.28
CA THR A 59 -10.59 9.03 1.32
C THR A 59 -10.96 8.17 0.11
N VAL A 60 -10.01 7.38 -0.41
CA VAL A 60 -10.27 6.48 -1.53
C VAL A 60 -11.25 5.38 -1.12
N MET A 61 -11.07 4.79 0.06
CA MET A 61 -11.97 3.77 0.59
C MET A 61 -13.40 4.30 0.77
N LEU A 62 -13.55 5.45 1.43
CA LEU A 62 -14.86 6.10 1.58
C LEU A 62 -15.54 6.39 0.23
N LYS A 63 -14.78 6.86 -0.76
CA LYS A 63 -15.34 7.09 -2.10
C LYS A 63 -15.81 5.80 -2.78
N ARG A 64 -15.10 4.70 -2.61
CA ARG A 64 -15.50 3.37 -3.11
C ARG A 64 -16.78 2.87 -2.44
N GLU A 65 -17.02 3.26 -1.19
CA GLU A 65 -18.26 2.98 -0.44
C GLU A 65 -19.41 3.94 -0.81
N GLY A 66 -19.21 4.84 -1.78
CA GLY A 66 -20.25 5.77 -2.25
C GLY A 66 -20.34 7.10 -1.48
N TRP A 67 -19.44 7.37 -0.53
CA TRP A 67 -19.44 8.64 0.18
C TRP A 67 -18.99 9.80 -0.72
N ALA A 68 -19.80 10.83 -0.86
CA ALA A 68 -19.48 12.05 -1.60
C ALA A 68 -18.53 12.95 -0.76
N VAL A 69 -17.26 12.57 -0.63
CA VAL A 69 -16.27 13.25 0.20
C VAL A 69 -15.03 13.67 -0.57
N GLY A 70 -14.50 14.84 -0.23
CA GLY A 70 -13.21 15.34 -0.74
C GLY A 70 -12.09 15.13 0.27
N LYS A 71 -10.84 15.07 -0.22
CA LYS A 71 -9.64 14.89 0.63
C LYS A 71 -9.50 15.93 1.74
N LYS A 72 -9.90 17.20 1.50
CA LYS A 72 -9.84 18.28 2.49
C LYS A 72 -10.78 18.03 3.67
N LEU A 73 -12.01 17.56 3.38
CA LEU A 73 -13.00 17.22 4.41
C LEU A 73 -12.51 16.03 5.25
N VAL A 74 -12.09 14.94 4.59
CA VAL A 74 -11.60 13.73 5.29
C VAL A 74 -10.36 14.07 6.13
N TYR A 75 -9.43 14.89 5.64
CA TYR A 75 -8.26 15.32 6.41
C TYR A 75 -8.67 16.08 7.68
N ARG A 76 -9.64 17.01 7.60
CA ARG A 76 -10.14 17.74 8.76
C ARG A 76 -10.75 16.80 9.80
N LEU A 77 -11.64 15.89 9.37
CA LEU A 77 -12.26 14.89 10.26
C LEU A 77 -11.23 13.92 10.85
N TYR A 78 -10.25 13.49 10.04
CA TYR A 78 -9.15 12.64 10.46
C TYR A 78 -8.31 13.27 11.59
N ARG A 79 -8.06 14.59 11.50
CA ARG A 79 -7.40 15.35 12.56
C ARG A 79 -8.29 15.53 13.79
N GLU A 80 -9.54 15.87 13.58
CA GLU A 80 -10.53 16.06 14.66
C GLU A 80 -10.71 14.79 15.51
N LEU A 81 -10.66 13.63 14.86
CA LEU A 81 -10.77 12.32 15.52
C LEU A 81 -9.45 11.81 16.11
N GLY A 82 -8.36 12.55 16.01
CA GLY A 82 -7.05 12.14 16.54
C GLY A 82 -6.42 10.92 15.84
N LEU A 83 -6.81 10.61 14.60
CA LEU A 83 -6.39 9.42 13.86
C LEU A 83 -5.01 9.55 13.20
N GLN A 84 -4.26 10.61 13.48
CA GLN A 84 -2.98 10.89 12.83
C GLN A 84 -1.94 9.86 13.23
N MET A 85 -1.32 9.26 12.22
CA MET A 85 -0.18 8.37 12.42
C MET A 85 1.07 9.18 12.80
N ARG A 86 1.80 8.73 13.81
CA ARG A 86 3.11 9.28 14.12
C ARG A 86 4.08 8.87 13.02
N THR A 87 4.59 9.83 12.26
CA THR A 87 5.64 9.60 11.26
C THR A 87 6.97 10.16 11.76
N LYS A 88 8.03 9.34 11.73
CA LYS A 88 9.38 9.87 11.96
C LYS A 88 9.73 10.81 10.81
N LYS A 89 10.17 12.04 11.13
CA LYS A 89 10.75 12.93 10.11
C LYS A 89 11.98 12.23 9.53
N ARG A 90 11.96 11.87 8.25
CA ARG A 90 13.17 11.39 7.58
C ARG A 90 14.19 12.52 7.53
N ARG A 91 15.39 12.29 8.04
CA ARG A 91 16.54 13.14 7.69
C ARG A 91 16.78 13.00 6.21
N LYS A 92 16.80 14.12 5.49
CA LYS A 92 17.28 14.13 4.10
C LYS A 92 18.79 13.87 4.17
N LEU A 93 19.19 12.64 3.87
CA LEU A 93 20.58 12.35 3.55
C LEU A 93 20.79 12.83 2.12
N ALA A 94 21.93 13.49 1.86
CA ALA A 94 22.36 13.79 0.50
C ALA A 94 22.38 12.45 -0.27
N SER A 95 21.57 12.33 -1.33
CA SER A 95 21.60 11.13 -2.15
C SER A 95 22.58 11.36 -3.27
N GLU A 96 23.55 10.45 -3.44
CA GLU A 96 24.29 10.35 -4.70
C GLU A 96 23.30 10.26 -5.87
N GLN A 97 23.67 10.85 -6.99
CA GLN A 97 22.86 10.79 -8.21
C GLN A 97 22.60 9.32 -8.57
N ARG A 98 21.35 8.94 -8.49
CA ARG A 98 20.91 7.60 -8.83
C ARG A 98 20.92 7.49 -10.36
N GLY A 99 21.70 6.57 -10.90
CA GLY A 99 21.55 6.19 -12.31
C GLY A 99 20.09 5.71 -12.53
N PRO A 100 19.49 5.97 -13.69
CA PRO A 100 18.14 5.53 -13.98
C PRO A 100 18.10 3.99 -13.94
N VAL A 101 17.41 3.42 -12.94
CA VAL A 101 17.00 2.02 -12.98
C VAL A 101 15.88 1.94 -14.01
N GLU A 102 16.08 1.20 -15.06
CA GLU A 102 15.07 0.99 -16.10
C GLU A 102 13.79 0.42 -15.47
N SER A 103 12.72 1.21 -15.49
CA SER A 103 11.44 0.80 -14.91
C SER A 103 10.76 -0.21 -15.82
N ALA A 104 10.18 -1.26 -15.23
CA ALA A 104 9.35 -2.19 -16.00
C ALA A 104 8.18 -1.46 -16.65
N VAL A 105 7.90 -1.75 -17.93
CA VAL A 105 6.85 -1.11 -18.74
C VAL A 105 5.66 -2.05 -19.02
N ARG A 106 5.78 -3.34 -18.67
CA ARG A 106 4.72 -4.35 -18.84
C ARG A 106 4.71 -5.38 -17.70
N ALA A 107 3.57 -6.03 -17.52
CA ALA A 107 3.43 -7.13 -16.57
C ALA A 107 4.39 -8.27 -16.90
N ASN A 108 4.92 -8.93 -15.89
CA ASN A 108 5.90 -10.02 -15.97
C ASN A 108 7.24 -9.63 -16.66
N GLN A 109 7.51 -8.37 -16.93
CA GLN A 109 8.81 -7.97 -17.44
C GLN A 109 9.89 -8.11 -16.36
N ARG A 110 9.62 -7.61 -15.16
CA ARG A 110 10.57 -7.70 -14.05
C ARG A 110 9.86 -7.93 -12.73
N TRP A 111 10.28 -8.97 -12.02
CA TRP A 111 9.89 -9.19 -10.63
C TRP A 111 11.00 -8.77 -9.69
N SER A 112 10.66 -8.48 -8.44
CA SER A 112 11.61 -8.35 -7.33
C SER A 112 11.29 -9.42 -6.30
N MET A 113 12.32 -10.03 -5.73
CA MET A 113 12.18 -11.10 -4.77
C MET A 113 13.12 -10.87 -3.58
N ASP A 114 12.65 -11.22 -2.38
CA ASP A 114 13.41 -11.06 -1.13
C ASP A 114 12.85 -11.99 -0.04
N PHE A 115 13.58 -12.11 1.07
CA PHE A 115 13.13 -12.78 2.27
C PHE A 115 12.90 -11.82 3.41
N ILE A 116 11.85 -12.07 4.18
CA ILE A 116 11.61 -11.42 5.47
C ILE A 116 11.65 -12.49 6.55
N THR A 117 12.34 -12.20 7.65
CA THR A 117 12.33 -13.05 8.86
C THR A 117 11.43 -12.41 9.91
N ASP A 118 10.61 -13.22 10.56
CA ASP A 118 9.81 -12.85 11.70
C ASP A 118 9.78 -14.00 12.73
N ARG A 119 9.07 -13.82 13.83
CA ARG A 119 9.10 -14.70 14.98
C ARG A 119 7.68 -15.14 15.37
N LEU A 120 7.54 -16.42 15.67
CA LEU A 120 6.34 -16.98 16.29
C LEU A 120 6.27 -16.59 17.77
N GLU A 121 5.09 -16.75 18.38
CA GLU A 121 4.86 -16.47 19.79
C GLU A 121 5.82 -17.25 20.70
N ASN A 122 6.11 -18.50 20.37
CA ASN A 122 7.05 -19.37 21.08
C ASN A 122 8.53 -19.02 20.86
N GLY A 123 8.84 -17.89 20.21
CA GLY A 123 10.19 -17.41 19.94
C GLY A 123 10.90 -18.02 18.72
N ARG A 124 10.35 -19.07 18.09
CA ARG A 124 10.96 -19.68 16.90
C ARG A 124 10.81 -18.75 15.69
N TYR A 125 11.86 -18.68 14.88
CA TYR A 125 11.83 -17.88 13.65
C TYR A 125 11.15 -18.61 12.50
N PHE A 126 10.53 -17.82 11.64
CA PHE A 126 10.10 -18.25 10.32
C PHE A 126 10.55 -17.21 9.28
N ARG A 127 10.71 -17.66 8.05
CA ARG A 127 11.05 -16.82 6.90
C ARG A 127 9.85 -16.75 5.95
N THR A 128 9.69 -15.63 5.30
CA THR A 128 8.67 -15.41 4.29
C THR A 128 9.33 -15.00 2.99
N LEU A 129 9.11 -15.77 1.92
CA LEU A 129 9.45 -15.39 0.56
C LEU A 129 8.45 -14.35 0.07
N THR A 130 8.95 -13.23 -0.42
CA THR A 130 8.15 -12.15 -1.00
C THR A 130 8.53 -11.96 -2.45
N VAL A 131 7.55 -11.92 -3.35
CA VAL A 131 7.75 -11.62 -4.77
C VAL A 131 6.76 -10.53 -5.19
N VAL A 132 7.24 -9.54 -5.94
CA VAL A 132 6.42 -8.43 -6.44
C VAL A 132 6.72 -8.18 -7.91
N ASP A 133 5.69 -8.09 -8.72
CA ASP A 133 5.79 -7.58 -10.09
C ASP A 133 6.03 -6.06 -10.06
N GLN A 134 7.16 -5.61 -10.65
CA GLN A 134 7.55 -4.20 -10.59
C GLN A 134 6.62 -3.28 -11.37
N TYR A 135 5.88 -3.78 -12.36
CA TYR A 135 4.94 -2.97 -13.14
C TYR A 135 3.55 -2.94 -12.51
N THR A 136 2.94 -4.11 -12.33
CA THR A 136 1.56 -4.20 -11.80
C THR A 136 1.47 -4.00 -10.29
N ARG A 137 2.58 -4.07 -9.57
CA ARG A 137 2.65 -4.07 -8.10
C ARG A 137 1.96 -5.25 -7.44
N GLU A 138 1.50 -6.23 -8.20
CA GLU A 138 0.94 -7.46 -7.64
C GLU A 138 2.01 -8.19 -6.83
N CYS A 139 1.58 -8.80 -5.74
CA CYS A 139 2.34 -9.80 -4.98
C CYS A 139 1.89 -11.20 -5.39
N PRO A 140 2.57 -11.84 -6.35
CA PRO A 140 2.21 -13.19 -6.79
C PRO A 140 2.56 -14.26 -5.77
N VAL A 141 3.64 -14.11 -5.00
CA VAL A 141 4.08 -15.07 -3.97
C VAL A 141 4.28 -14.38 -2.64
N LEU A 142 3.70 -14.95 -1.59
CA LEU A 142 3.96 -14.61 -0.20
C LEU A 142 3.87 -15.92 0.60
N GLU A 143 5.00 -16.58 0.80
CA GLU A 143 5.03 -17.92 1.39
C GLU A 143 5.92 -17.98 2.63
N ALA A 144 5.38 -18.50 3.73
CA ALA A 144 6.10 -18.63 5.00
C ALA A 144 6.50 -20.09 5.30
N ALA A 145 7.71 -20.27 5.82
CA ALA A 145 8.20 -21.57 6.32
C ALA A 145 9.29 -21.35 7.37
N HIS A 146 9.55 -22.37 8.18
CA HIS A 146 10.71 -22.35 9.07
C HIS A 146 12.03 -22.27 8.28
N SER A 147 12.08 -22.95 7.13
CA SER A 147 13.21 -22.93 6.21
C SER A 147 12.71 -22.84 4.78
N LEU A 148 13.24 -21.89 4.02
CA LEU A 148 12.95 -21.67 2.60
C LEU A 148 14.24 -21.95 1.81
N THR A 149 14.40 -23.21 1.42
CA THR A 149 15.52 -23.65 0.56
C THR A 149 15.27 -23.20 -0.89
N ALA A 150 16.33 -23.17 -1.71
CA ALA A 150 16.22 -22.86 -3.14
C ALA A 150 15.18 -23.73 -3.87
N ALA A 151 15.05 -25.01 -3.51
CA ALA A 151 14.04 -25.91 -4.09
C ALA A 151 12.61 -25.45 -3.76
N LYS A 152 12.34 -24.96 -2.55
CA LYS A 152 11.03 -24.41 -2.18
C LYS A 152 10.75 -23.10 -2.90
N VAL A 153 11.77 -22.26 -3.08
CA VAL A 153 11.66 -21.01 -3.86
C VAL A 153 11.27 -21.33 -5.30
N VAL A 154 11.99 -22.25 -5.95
CA VAL A 154 11.71 -22.70 -7.32
C VAL A 154 10.30 -23.26 -7.42
N HIS A 155 9.86 -24.11 -6.51
CA HIS A 155 8.50 -24.65 -6.48
C HIS A 155 7.43 -23.55 -6.39
N ALA A 156 7.64 -22.53 -5.55
CA ALA A 156 6.73 -21.41 -5.43
C ALA A 156 6.67 -20.57 -6.72
N LEU A 157 7.82 -20.34 -7.36
CA LEU A 157 7.92 -19.64 -8.64
C LEU A 157 7.22 -20.42 -9.76
N ASP A 158 7.43 -21.74 -9.87
CA ASP A 158 6.75 -22.58 -10.85
C ASP A 158 5.24 -22.57 -10.68
N THR A 159 4.78 -22.71 -9.43
CA THR A 159 3.34 -22.72 -9.11
C THR A 159 2.66 -21.43 -9.56
N VAL A 160 3.29 -20.29 -9.36
CA VAL A 160 2.72 -19.00 -9.77
C VAL A 160 2.90 -18.74 -11.25
N SER A 161 4.03 -19.13 -11.83
CA SER A 161 4.32 -18.91 -13.25
C SER A 161 3.45 -19.75 -14.17
N ALA A 162 3.02 -20.94 -13.73
CA ALA A 162 2.05 -21.76 -14.45
C ALA A 162 0.71 -21.05 -14.70
N LYS A 163 0.34 -20.10 -13.81
CA LYS A 163 -0.93 -19.34 -13.90
C LYS A 163 -0.80 -18.01 -14.62
N ARG A 164 0.37 -17.36 -14.53
CA ARG A 164 0.53 -15.97 -15.01
C ARG A 164 1.64 -15.78 -16.06
N GLY A 165 2.41 -16.81 -16.33
CA GLY A 165 3.61 -16.77 -17.17
C GLY A 165 4.86 -16.46 -16.36
N TYR A 166 6.02 -16.80 -16.92
CA TYR A 166 7.33 -16.52 -16.33
C TYR A 166 7.71 -15.05 -16.52
N PRO A 167 8.46 -14.45 -15.58
CA PRO A 167 9.02 -13.11 -15.76
C PRO A 167 10.21 -13.17 -16.74
N GLU A 168 10.54 -12.05 -17.37
CA GLU A 168 11.77 -11.94 -18.17
C GLU A 168 13.00 -11.83 -17.26
N SER A 169 12.86 -11.14 -16.13
CA SER A 169 13.93 -11.05 -15.14
C SER A 169 13.39 -10.98 -13.71
N ILE A 170 14.24 -11.38 -12.76
CA ILE A 170 13.97 -11.27 -11.31
C ILE A 170 15.15 -10.55 -10.66
N THR A 171 14.88 -9.40 -10.03
CA THR A 171 15.85 -8.70 -9.21
C THR A 171 15.91 -9.37 -7.81
N VAL A 172 17.11 -9.79 -7.40
CA VAL A 172 17.38 -10.49 -6.15
C VAL A 172 18.58 -9.89 -5.45
N ASP A 173 18.68 -10.09 -4.13
CA ASP A 173 19.93 -9.87 -3.39
C ASP A 173 20.92 -11.02 -3.61
N ASN A 174 22.11 -10.90 -3.00
CA ASN A 174 23.15 -11.93 -3.09
C ASN A 174 22.98 -13.03 -2.01
N GLY A 175 21.76 -13.32 -1.59
CA GLY A 175 21.45 -14.38 -0.65
C GLY A 175 21.83 -15.76 -1.18
N SER A 176 22.31 -16.65 -0.31
CA SER A 176 22.78 -17.99 -0.68
C SER A 176 21.74 -18.83 -1.41
N GLU A 177 20.46 -18.64 -1.09
CA GLU A 177 19.36 -19.35 -1.71
C GLU A 177 19.15 -18.92 -3.17
N PHE A 178 19.40 -17.63 -3.48
CA PHE A 178 19.28 -17.09 -4.82
C PHE A 178 20.53 -17.33 -5.67
N CYS A 179 21.72 -17.41 -5.03
CA CYS A 179 23.01 -17.75 -5.68
C CYS A 179 23.23 -19.26 -5.78
N SER A 180 22.19 -20.09 -5.83
CA SER A 180 22.29 -21.53 -5.82
C SER A 180 22.20 -22.15 -7.21
N ARG A 181 22.88 -23.28 -7.42
CA ARG A 181 22.79 -24.06 -8.68
C ARG A 181 21.35 -24.43 -9.05
N VAL A 182 20.48 -24.63 -8.07
CA VAL A 182 19.07 -24.97 -8.29
C VAL A 182 18.34 -23.79 -8.90
N MET A 183 18.62 -22.58 -8.42
CA MET A 183 18.01 -21.34 -8.91
C MET A 183 18.55 -20.98 -10.31
N ASP A 184 19.85 -21.14 -10.54
CA ASP A 184 20.46 -20.94 -11.85
C ASP A 184 19.92 -21.90 -12.90
N ALA A 185 19.80 -23.19 -12.57
CA ALA A 185 19.26 -24.21 -13.48
C ALA A 185 17.78 -23.92 -13.81
N TRP A 186 17.00 -23.47 -12.84
CA TRP A 186 15.61 -23.06 -13.03
C TRP A 186 15.53 -21.85 -13.97
N ALA A 187 16.30 -20.82 -13.70
CA ALA A 187 16.35 -19.59 -14.48
C ALA A 187 16.72 -19.86 -15.93
N TYR A 188 17.76 -20.68 -16.15
CA TYR A 188 18.19 -21.10 -17.49
C TYR A 188 17.09 -21.88 -18.23
N ARG A 189 16.44 -22.84 -17.57
CA ARG A 189 15.38 -23.66 -18.16
C ARG A 189 14.19 -22.84 -18.66
N HIS A 190 13.85 -21.76 -17.93
CA HIS A 190 12.67 -20.94 -18.24
C HIS A 190 13.01 -19.62 -18.94
N GLY A 191 14.27 -19.40 -19.32
CA GLY A 191 14.72 -18.16 -19.96
C GLY A 191 14.56 -16.92 -19.09
N VAL A 192 14.63 -17.07 -17.76
CA VAL A 192 14.51 -15.99 -16.78
C VAL A 192 15.89 -15.47 -16.42
N LYS A 193 16.11 -14.16 -16.53
CA LYS A 193 17.36 -13.53 -16.11
C LYS A 193 17.33 -13.24 -14.60
N LEU A 194 18.33 -13.69 -13.85
CA LEU A 194 18.54 -13.28 -12.45
C LEU A 194 19.40 -12.00 -12.44
N ASP A 195 18.81 -10.89 -12.01
CA ASP A 195 19.48 -9.60 -11.87
C ASP A 195 19.90 -9.41 -10.40
N PHE A 196 21.15 -9.75 -10.07
CA PHE A 196 21.70 -9.54 -8.73
C PHE A 196 22.02 -8.07 -8.49
N ILE A 197 21.56 -7.54 -7.33
CA ILE A 197 21.89 -6.18 -6.92
C ILE A 197 23.39 -6.04 -6.64
N ARG A 198 23.94 -4.88 -6.91
CA ARG A 198 25.35 -4.61 -6.60
C ARG A 198 25.55 -4.56 -5.08
N PRO A 199 26.67 -5.14 -4.56
CA PRO A 199 26.99 -5.05 -3.14
C PRO A 199 26.95 -3.60 -2.62
N GLY A 200 26.32 -3.37 -1.48
CA GLY A 200 26.18 -2.03 -0.89
C GLY A 200 25.20 -1.08 -1.56
N LYS A 201 24.42 -1.53 -2.57
CA LYS A 201 23.38 -0.72 -3.22
C LYS A 201 21.97 -1.31 -3.06
N PRO A 202 21.42 -1.37 -1.85
CA PRO A 202 20.09 -1.93 -1.59
C PRO A 202 18.98 -1.20 -2.37
N VAL A 203 19.20 0.06 -2.73
CA VAL A 203 18.23 0.87 -3.50
C VAL A 203 17.86 0.23 -4.85
N GLU A 204 18.71 -0.63 -5.41
CA GLU A 204 18.43 -1.35 -6.65
C GLU A 204 17.27 -2.35 -6.48
N ASN A 205 16.96 -2.79 -5.25
CA ASN A 205 15.79 -3.60 -4.93
C ASN A 205 14.66 -2.80 -4.22
N GLY A 206 14.60 -1.50 -4.45
CA GLY A 206 13.68 -0.58 -3.76
C GLY A 206 12.18 -0.93 -3.88
N TYR A 207 11.79 -1.69 -4.90
CA TYR A 207 10.40 -2.16 -5.06
C TYR A 207 10.04 -3.17 -3.96
N ILE A 208 10.88 -4.17 -3.76
CA ILE A 208 10.63 -5.19 -2.75
C ILE A 208 10.85 -4.64 -1.33
N GLU A 209 11.84 -3.76 -1.12
CA GLU A 209 12.03 -3.08 0.17
C GLU A 209 10.78 -2.29 0.57
N SER A 210 10.22 -1.53 -0.40
CA SER A 210 8.99 -0.77 -0.19
C SER A 210 7.78 -1.66 0.07
N PHE A 211 7.70 -2.85 -0.56
CA PHE A 211 6.69 -3.85 -0.30
C PHE A 211 6.86 -4.46 1.09
N ASN A 212 8.06 -4.91 1.41
CA ASN A 212 8.43 -5.51 2.69
C ASN A 212 8.15 -4.56 3.86
N GLY A 213 8.44 -3.26 3.70
CA GLY A 213 8.08 -2.24 4.67
C GLY A 213 6.58 -2.16 4.93
N ARG A 214 5.75 -2.30 3.89
CA ARG A 214 4.28 -2.34 4.04
C ARG A 214 3.80 -3.63 4.70
N LEU A 215 4.36 -4.76 4.30
CA LEU A 215 4.05 -6.05 4.92
C LEU A 215 4.36 -6.03 6.41
N ARG A 216 5.53 -5.49 6.82
CA ARG A 216 5.85 -5.29 8.24
C ARG A 216 4.84 -4.40 8.94
N ASP A 217 4.56 -3.24 8.37
CA ASP A 217 3.71 -2.23 8.99
C ASP A 217 2.24 -2.64 9.08
N GLU A 218 1.73 -3.38 8.10
CA GLU A 218 0.30 -3.65 7.95
C GLU A 218 -0.09 -5.09 8.37
N CYS A 219 0.89 -6.00 8.53
CA CYS A 219 0.68 -7.40 8.91
C CYS A 219 1.62 -7.87 10.01
N LEU A 220 2.93 -7.95 9.74
CA LEU A 220 3.87 -8.61 10.66
C LEU A 220 3.94 -7.94 12.05
N ASN A 221 3.92 -6.60 12.11
CA ASN A 221 3.94 -5.86 13.38
C ASN A 221 2.56 -5.72 14.05
N VAL A 222 1.50 -6.21 13.41
CA VAL A 222 0.11 -6.08 13.91
C VAL A 222 -0.42 -7.42 14.40
N GLU A 223 -0.02 -8.51 13.74
CA GLU A 223 -0.49 -9.85 14.03
C GLU A 223 0.48 -10.58 14.98
N LEU A 224 -0.07 -11.46 15.81
CA LEU A 224 0.68 -12.46 16.58
C LEU A 224 0.60 -13.79 15.83
N PHE A 225 1.72 -14.50 15.68
CA PHE A 225 1.79 -15.74 14.92
C PHE A 225 2.03 -16.92 15.86
N TRP A 226 1.06 -17.84 15.94
CA TRP A 226 1.12 -19.01 16.83
C TRP A 226 1.90 -20.18 16.23
N SER A 227 1.75 -20.38 14.92
CA SER A 227 2.44 -21.42 14.16
C SER A 227 2.78 -20.93 12.74
N VAL A 228 3.54 -21.70 11.97
CA VAL A 228 3.82 -21.38 10.57
C VAL A 228 2.53 -21.45 9.72
N GLU A 229 1.64 -22.36 10.04
CA GLU A 229 0.34 -22.51 9.38
C GLU A 229 -0.55 -21.29 9.65
N ASP A 230 -0.59 -20.80 10.88
CA ASP A 230 -1.27 -19.56 11.25
C ASP A 230 -0.64 -18.35 10.53
N ALA A 231 0.70 -18.29 10.48
CA ALA A 231 1.41 -17.27 9.73
C ALA A 231 1.04 -17.29 8.22
N ARG A 232 1.01 -18.46 7.59
CA ARG A 232 0.58 -18.62 6.19
C ARG A 232 -0.84 -18.11 5.97
N ALA A 233 -1.77 -18.47 6.83
CA ALA A 233 -3.18 -18.05 6.72
C ALA A 233 -3.32 -16.52 6.81
N LYS A 234 -2.64 -15.89 7.79
CA LYS A 234 -2.66 -14.43 7.99
C LYS A 234 -1.97 -13.67 6.86
N LEU A 235 -0.81 -14.17 6.42
CA LEU A 235 -0.07 -13.60 5.28
C LEU A 235 -0.87 -13.70 3.99
N GLU A 236 -1.52 -14.84 3.73
CA GLU A 236 -2.37 -15.01 2.53
C GLU A 236 -3.57 -14.07 2.56
N LYS A 237 -4.25 -13.94 3.71
CA LYS A 237 -5.34 -12.97 3.89
C LYS A 237 -4.85 -11.54 3.59
N TRP A 238 -3.68 -11.16 4.09
CA TRP A 238 -3.09 -9.86 3.81
C TRP A 238 -2.70 -9.71 2.34
N ARG A 239 -2.12 -10.74 1.70
CA ARG A 239 -1.75 -10.74 0.28
C ARG A 239 -2.96 -10.53 -0.63
N VAL A 240 -4.07 -11.22 -0.34
CA VAL A 240 -5.34 -11.03 -1.06
C VAL A 240 -5.83 -9.59 -0.89
N ASP A 241 -5.84 -9.06 0.33
CA ASP A 241 -6.23 -7.69 0.59
C ASP A 241 -5.32 -6.67 -0.12
N TYR A 242 -4.01 -6.89 -0.09
CA TYR A 242 -3.02 -6.07 -0.78
C TYR A 242 -3.26 -6.02 -2.29
N ASN A 243 -3.53 -7.17 -2.91
CA ASN A 243 -3.74 -7.27 -4.35
C ASN A 243 -5.13 -6.77 -4.79
N VAL A 244 -6.19 -7.05 -4.01
CA VAL A 244 -7.59 -6.86 -4.47
C VAL A 244 -8.21 -5.57 -3.92
N HIS A 245 -7.84 -5.14 -2.73
CA HIS A 245 -8.55 -4.04 -2.06
C HIS A 245 -7.67 -2.81 -1.81
N ARG A 246 -6.38 -2.99 -1.55
CA ARG A 246 -5.50 -1.90 -1.13
C ARG A 246 -5.27 -0.88 -2.24
N PRO A 247 -5.58 0.44 -1.99
CA PRO A 247 -5.30 1.49 -2.97
C PRO A 247 -3.80 1.75 -3.12
N HIS A 248 -3.31 1.82 -4.37
CA HIS A 248 -1.92 2.14 -4.70
C HIS A 248 -1.82 3.47 -5.42
N SER A 249 -1.13 4.45 -4.83
CA SER A 249 -0.98 5.79 -5.40
C SER A 249 -0.26 5.77 -6.75
N SER A 250 0.70 4.86 -6.95
CA SER A 250 1.40 4.67 -8.22
C SER A 250 0.54 4.04 -9.34
N LEU A 251 -0.62 3.50 -9.00
CA LEU A 251 -1.59 2.89 -9.90
C LEU A 251 -2.90 3.70 -9.94
N ALA A 252 -2.84 5.01 -9.88
CA ALA A 252 -4.02 5.90 -9.83
C ALA A 252 -5.02 5.52 -8.71
N ASN A 253 -4.54 4.97 -7.60
CA ASN A 253 -5.30 4.40 -6.48
C ASN A 253 -6.08 3.12 -6.81
N LEU A 254 -5.84 2.47 -7.93
CA LEU A 254 -6.35 1.13 -8.20
C LEU A 254 -5.64 0.10 -7.32
N PRO A 255 -6.31 -1.00 -6.95
CA PRO A 255 -5.63 -2.17 -6.43
C PRO A 255 -4.78 -2.83 -7.52
N PRO A 256 -3.66 -3.50 -7.17
CA PRO A 256 -2.80 -4.17 -8.15
C PRO A 256 -3.54 -5.11 -9.09
N ALA A 257 -4.44 -5.95 -8.58
CA ALA A 257 -5.20 -6.89 -9.40
C ALA A 257 -6.19 -6.20 -10.36
N ALA A 258 -6.82 -5.10 -9.93
CA ALA A 258 -7.70 -4.32 -10.80
C ALA A 258 -6.89 -3.68 -11.93
N PHE A 259 -5.74 -3.09 -11.62
CA PHE A 259 -4.83 -2.51 -12.62
C PHE A 259 -4.35 -3.58 -13.61
N ALA A 260 -3.92 -4.75 -13.13
CA ALA A 260 -3.49 -5.85 -13.99
C ALA A 260 -4.62 -6.36 -14.90
N ASN A 261 -5.86 -6.41 -14.40
CA ASN A 261 -7.02 -6.81 -15.20
C ASN A 261 -7.35 -5.78 -16.28
N GLU A 262 -7.29 -4.49 -15.99
CA GLU A 262 -7.47 -3.44 -17.00
C GLU A 262 -6.43 -3.56 -18.13
N LEU A 263 -5.17 -3.89 -17.80
CA LEU A 263 -4.13 -4.11 -18.81
C LEU A 263 -4.42 -5.33 -19.70
N ARG A 264 -4.91 -6.41 -19.13
CA ARG A 264 -5.29 -7.62 -19.89
C ARG A 264 -6.45 -7.37 -20.84
N GLN A 265 -7.39 -6.50 -20.47
CA GLN A 265 -8.55 -6.13 -21.27
C GLN A 265 -8.22 -5.13 -22.38
N ARG A 266 -7.19 -4.31 -22.21
CA ARG A 266 -6.67 -3.45 -23.29
C ARG A 266 -6.01 -4.36 -24.33
N LYS A 267 -6.79 -4.80 -25.36
CA LYS A 267 -6.23 -5.47 -26.54
C LYS A 267 -5.04 -4.65 -27.07
N PRO A 268 -3.95 -5.28 -27.56
CA PRO A 268 -2.91 -4.53 -28.24
C PRO A 268 -3.58 -3.82 -29.43
N THR A 269 -3.54 -2.48 -29.42
CA THR A 269 -3.91 -1.70 -30.59
C THR A 269 -2.92 -2.11 -31.67
N THR A 270 -3.38 -2.94 -32.61
CA THR A 270 -2.57 -3.39 -33.74
C THR A 270 -2.31 -2.13 -34.57
N ASN A 271 -1.08 -1.69 -34.61
CA ASN A 271 -0.57 -0.57 -35.42
C ASN A 271 -0.64 -0.97 -36.90
N ARG A 272 -1.85 -1.15 -37.45
CA ARG A 272 -2.10 -1.54 -38.85
C ARG A 272 -2.89 -0.53 -39.66
N GLU A 273 -3.25 0.62 -39.08
CA GLU A 273 -4.06 1.63 -39.76
C GLU A 273 -3.30 2.91 -40.16
N LEU A 274 -1.97 2.95 -40.08
CA LEU A 274 -1.18 4.13 -40.52
C LEU A 274 -0.42 3.95 -41.80
N LEU A 275 -0.66 2.89 -42.59
CA LEU A 275 0.07 2.66 -43.88
C LEU A 275 -0.82 2.63 -45.12
N THR A 276 -2.04 3.16 -45.08
CA THR A 276 -2.92 3.22 -46.25
C THR A 276 -3.47 4.62 -46.59
N VAL A 277 -2.75 5.69 -46.28
CA VAL A 277 -3.04 7.00 -46.91
C VAL A 277 -1.73 7.60 -47.41
N GLY A 278 -1.38 7.28 -48.63
CA GLY A 278 -0.20 7.87 -49.25
C GLY A 278 0.18 7.17 -50.55
N ASN A 279 -0.77 6.92 -51.47
CA ASN A 279 -0.48 6.83 -52.89
C ASN A 279 -1.78 6.95 -53.70
N SER A 280 -2.10 8.14 -54.10
CA SER A 280 -2.91 8.44 -55.27
C SER A 280 -2.62 9.86 -55.71
N SER A 281 -1.89 9.92 -56.84
CA SER A 281 -1.69 11.06 -57.76
C SER A 281 -0.52 11.94 -57.47
#